data_4facfa2a89a31c4493fd21041228d4a3
#
_entry.id   4facfa2a89a31c4493fd21041228d4a3
#
_cell.length_a   1.000
_cell.length_b   1.000
_cell.length_c   1.000
_cell.angle_alpha   90.00
_cell.angle_beta   90.00
_cell.angle_gamma   90.00
#
_symmetry.space_group_name_H-M   'P 1'
#
loop_
_entity.id
_entity.type
_entity.pdbx_description
1 polymer ?
#
loop_
_entity_poly.entity_id
_entity_poly.type
_entity_poly.pdbx_seq_one_letter_code
_entity_poly.pdbx_strand_id
1 'polypeptide(L)'
;MIAQKTRYALRSLLFLAEEQGGAPVQLGRIAETQRVPPKYLELIMLDLKKAGLVRSARGPKGGYQLARPSEQISFGEIVRSMEGPIALVSCASTNFYAPCGDCHDEATCAIRRAFSILRDQSTAVLDSISLAEGAQWEERLNGDK
;
A
#
# COMPACT_ATOMS: atom_id res chain seq x y z
N MET A 1 -2.07 2.76 -13.56
CA MET A 1 -0.77 2.40 -12.94
C MET A 1 -0.69 2.99 -11.54
N ILE A 2 -0.13 2.25 -10.60
CA ILE A 2 0.12 2.80 -9.27
C ILE A 2 1.25 3.84 -9.31
N ALA A 3 1.12 4.89 -8.51
CA ALA A 3 2.08 5.98 -8.45
C ALA A 3 3.40 5.53 -7.82
N GLN A 4 4.47 6.26 -8.11
CA GLN A 4 5.79 6.05 -7.51
C GLN A 4 5.73 6.10 -5.98
N LYS A 5 4.93 7.02 -5.44
CA LYS A 5 4.69 7.16 -4.01
C LYS A 5 4.18 5.85 -3.38
N THR A 6 3.21 5.21 -4.02
CA THR A 6 2.63 3.93 -3.56
C THR A 6 3.65 2.80 -3.62
N ARG A 7 4.46 2.75 -4.67
CA ARG A 7 5.54 1.77 -4.79
C ARG A 7 6.58 1.95 -3.67
N TYR A 8 6.95 3.17 -3.37
CA TYR A 8 7.85 3.48 -2.26
C TYR A 8 7.26 3.10 -0.91
N ALA A 9 5.97 3.36 -0.71
CA ALA A 9 5.25 2.96 0.50
C ALA A 9 5.27 1.44 0.67
N LEU A 10 4.92 0.69 -0.37
CA LEU A 10 4.94 -0.78 -0.36
C LEU A 10 6.33 -1.33 -0.02
N ARG A 11 7.38 -0.83 -0.67
CA ARG A 11 8.77 -1.25 -0.42
C ARG A 11 9.19 -0.97 1.01
N SER A 12 8.87 0.20 1.52
CA SER A 12 9.20 0.58 2.89
C SER A 12 8.48 -0.29 3.92
N LEU A 13 7.21 -0.60 3.67
CA LEU A 13 6.44 -1.48 4.56
C LEU A 13 6.90 -2.93 4.50
N LEU A 14 7.29 -3.45 3.34
CA LEU A 14 7.90 -4.78 3.21
C LEU A 14 9.20 -4.86 4.01
N PHE A 15 10.05 -3.83 3.92
CA PHE A 15 11.27 -3.75 4.73
C PHE A 15 10.98 -3.73 6.22
N LEU A 16 9.98 -2.95 6.66
CA LEU A 16 9.58 -2.95 8.06
C LEU A 16 8.98 -4.28 8.51
N ALA A 17 8.37 -5.04 7.60
CA ALA A 17 7.88 -6.38 7.90
C ALA A 17 9.03 -7.36 8.17
N GLU A 18 10.11 -7.28 7.42
CA GLU A 18 11.32 -8.08 7.66
C GLU A 18 11.97 -7.75 9.01
N GLU A 19 11.95 -6.46 9.41
CA GLU A 19 12.52 -5.98 10.66
C GLU A 19 11.54 -6.10 11.85
N GLN A 20 10.36 -6.67 11.67
CA GLN A 20 9.34 -6.78 12.71
C GLN A 20 9.83 -7.66 13.87
N GLY A 21 9.55 -7.19 15.09
CA GLY A 21 10.05 -7.83 16.32
C GLY A 21 11.37 -7.26 16.82
N GLY A 22 12.06 -6.46 16.01
CA GLY A 22 13.25 -5.73 16.39
C GLY A 22 12.97 -4.31 16.87
N ALA A 23 14.02 -3.52 17.02
CA ALA A 23 13.93 -2.10 17.37
C ALA A 23 13.32 -1.28 16.22
N PRO A 24 12.76 -0.09 16.51
CA PRO A 24 12.32 0.82 15.46
C PRO A 24 13.45 1.13 14.47
N VAL A 25 13.09 1.27 13.19
CA VAL A 25 14.04 1.54 12.11
C VAL A 25 14.05 3.03 11.79
N GLN A 26 15.22 3.64 11.83
CA GLN A 26 15.35 5.06 11.52
C GLN A 26 15.04 5.33 10.05
N LEU A 27 14.44 6.49 9.80
CA LEU A 27 14.03 6.91 8.46
C LEU A 27 15.21 6.88 7.47
N GLY A 28 16.38 7.32 7.89
CA GLY A 28 17.58 7.30 7.05
C GLY A 28 17.98 5.91 6.59
N ARG A 29 17.85 4.91 7.45
CA ARG A 29 18.12 3.51 7.10
C ARG A 29 17.13 2.97 6.09
N ILE A 30 15.84 3.29 6.27
CA ILE A 30 14.79 2.90 5.30
C ILE A 30 15.08 3.55 3.95
N ALA A 31 15.34 4.86 3.95
CA ALA A 31 15.62 5.65 2.75
C ALA A 31 16.82 5.09 1.97
N GLU A 32 17.90 4.78 2.65
CA GLU A 32 19.12 4.23 2.05
C GLU A 32 18.88 2.82 1.50
N THR A 33 18.34 1.93 2.32
CA THR A 33 18.10 0.52 1.95
C THR A 33 17.14 0.41 0.77
N GLN A 34 16.07 1.18 0.78
CA GLN A 34 15.03 1.15 -0.24
C GLN A 34 15.26 2.13 -1.39
N ARG A 35 16.33 2.92 -1.33
CA ARG A 35 16.69 3.93 -2.33
C ARG A 35 15.55 4.92 -2.59
N VAL A 36 14.96 5.44 -1.51
CA VAL A 36 13.92 6.46 -1.55
C VAL A 36 14.49 7.78 -1.07
N PRO A 37 14.24 8.90 -1.77
CA PRO A 37 14.67 10.20 -1.29
C PRO A 37 14.15 10.48 0.13
N PRO A 38 15.02 10.85 1.11
CA PRO A 38 14.61 10.97 2.52
C PRO A 38 13.44 11.92 2.78
N LYS A 39 13.45 13.09 2.15
CA LYS A 39 12.34 14.06 2.32
C LYS A 39 11.01 13.55 1.77
N TYR A 40 11.07 12.80 0.68
CA TYR A 40 9.88 12.19 0.11
C TYR A 40 9.38 11.04 1.00
N LEU A 41 10.30 10.27 1.56
CA LEU A 41 9.96 9.20 2.51
C LEU A 41 9.31 9.74 3.78
N GLU A 42 9.72 10.91 4.28
CA GLU A 42 9.07 11.55 5.44
C GLU A 42 7.58 11.77 5.20
N LEU A 43 7.21 12.26 4.02
CA LEU A 43 5.82 12.49 3.64
C LEU A 43 5.05 11.17 3.53
N ILE A 44 5.67 10.15 2.95
CA ILE A 44 5.08 8.81 2.83
C ILE A 44 4.84 8.21 4.22
N MET A 45 5.82 8.27 5.11
CA MET A 45 5.69 7.75 6.48
C MET A 45 4.61 8.49 7.29
N LEU A 46 4.46 9.78 7.07
CA LEU A 46 3.39 10.56 7.69
C LEU A 46 2.01 10.09 7.24
N ASP A 47 1.84 9.83 5.95
CA ASP A 47 0.58 9.30 5.41
C ASP A 47 0.31 7.89 5.92
N LEU A 48 1.32 7.03 5.95
CA LEU A 48 1.20 5.66 6.49
C LEU A 48 0.86 5.66 7.99
N LYS A 49 1.41 6.60 8.75
CA LYS A 49 1.09 6.78 10.16
C LYS A 49 -0.38 7.21 10.35
N LYS A 50 -0.85 8.16 9.55
CA LYS A 50 -2.26 8.58 9.55
C LYS A 50 -3.21 7.45 9.19
N ALA A 51 -2.78 6.57 8.30
CA ALA A 51 -3.54 5.38 7.90
C ALA A 51 -3.49 4.24 8.94
N GLY A 52 -2.72 4.39 10.03
CA GLY A 52 -2.59 3.36 11.06
C GLY A 52 -1.74 2.15 10.64
N LEU A 53 -0.88 2.31 9.64
CA LEU A 53 -0.02 1.24 9.12
C LEU A 53 1.36 1.21 9.77
N VAL A 54 1.86 2.37 10.20
CA VAL A 54 3.12 2.49 10.93
C VAL A 54 2.93 3.30 12.22
N ARG A 55 3.81 3.08 13.16
CA ARG A 55 3.96 3.90 14.35
C ARG A 55 5.38 4.43 14.43
N SER A 56 5.57 5.57 15.08
CA SER A 56 6.87 6.18 15.27
C SER A 56 7.25 6.23 16.74
N ALA A 57 8.55 6.12 17.02
CA ALA A 57 9.14 6.34 18.33
C ALA A 57 10.19 7.43 18.23
N ARG A 58 10.25 8.31 19.24
CA ARG A 58 11.22 9.40 19.31
C ARG A 58 12.52 8.96 19.97
N GLY A 59 13.58 9.74 19.75
CA GLY A 59 14.87 9.61 20.43
C GLY A 59 15.92 8.88 19.61
N PRO A 60 17.15 8.69 20.19
CA PRO A 60 18.28 8.08 19.50
C PRO A 60 18.04 6.64 19.07
N LYS A 61 17.17 5.92 19.78
CA LYS A 61 16.72 4.56 19.46
C LYS A 61 15.34 4.54 18.82
N GLY A 62 14.85 5.67 18.35
CA GLY A 62 13.57 5.83 17.72
C GLY A 62 13.57 5.40 16.25
N GLY A 63 12.47 5.67 15.59
CA GLY A 63 12.25 5.34 14.18
C GLY A 63 10.84 4.87 13.94
N TYR A 64 10.68 4.01 12.95
CA TYR A 64 9.39 3.49 12.51
C TYR A 64 9.28 1.99 12.66
N GLN A 65 8.08 1.53 12.97
CA GLN A 65 7.71 0.12 13.02
C GLN A 65 6.33 -0.05 12.42
N LEU A 66 5.98 -1.27 12.00
CA LEU A 66 4.60 -1.59 11.66
C LEU A 66 3.70 -1.40 12.90
N ALA A 67 2.53 -0.79 12.70
CA ALA A 67 1.56 -0.58 13.77
C ALA A 67 0.82 -1.86 14.17
N ARG A 68 0.79 -2.84 13.26
CA ARG A 68 0.13 -4.13 13.45
C ARG A 68 1.03 -5.26 12.90
N PRO A 69 0.77 -6.53 13.26
CA PRO A 69 1.49 -7.65 12.66
C PRO A 69 1.39 -7.65 11.13
N SER A 70 2.48 -7.99 10.45
CA SER A 70 2.55 -7.99 8.98
C SER A 70 1.53 -8.92 8.32
N GLU A 71 1.11 -9.97 9.01
CA GLU A 71 0.06 -10.89 8.57
C GLU A 71 -1.32 -10.23 8.51
N GLN A 72 -1.52 -9.13 9.23
CA GLN A 72 -2.79 -8.41 9.32
C GLN A 72 -2.86 -7.16 8.43
N ILE A 73 -1.80 -6.87 7.69
CA ILE A 73 -1.75 -5.76 6.75
C ILE A 73 -1.71 -6.32 5.34
N SER A 74 -2.70 -5.99 4.51
CA SER A 74 -2.77 -6.45 3.12
C SER A 74 -2.24 -5.41 2.14
N PHE A 75 -1.80 -5.87 0.98
CA PHE A 75 -1.45 -5.00 -0.16
C PHE A 75 -2.63 -4.11 -0.55
N GLY A 76 -3.85 -4.65 -0.52
CA GLY A 76 -5.06 -3.90 -0.83
C GLY A 76 -5.29 -2.71 0.09
N GLU A 77 -5.09 -2.89 1.40
CA GLU A 77 -5.19 -1.81 2.38
C GLU A 77 -4.17 -0.69 2.12
N ILE A 78 -2.92 -1.06 1.81
CA ILE A 78 -1.86 -0.11 1.52
C ILE A 78 -2.18 0.68 0.25
N VAL A 79 -2.57 0.01 -0.83
CA VAL A 79 -2.90 0.67 -2.10
C VAL A 79 -4.08 1.62 -1.92
N ARG A 80 -5.14 1.22 -1.23
CA ARG A 80 -6.27 2.11 -0.95
C ARG A 80 -5.87 3.34 -0.13
N SER A 81 -4.98 3.17 0.84
CA SER A 81 -4.51 4.29 1.68
C SER A 81 -3.68 5.31 0.90
N MET A 82 -2.94 4.86 -0.11
CA MET A 82 -2.02 5.70 -0.87
C MET A 82 -2.62 6.26 -2.16
N GLU A 83 -3.41 5.46 -2.86
CA GLU A 83 -4.00 5.81 -4.16
C GLU A 83 -5.45 6.25 -4.07
N GLY A 84 -6.14 5.89 -2.97
CA GLY A 84 -7.59 5.97 -2.90
C GLY A 84 -8.25 4.72 -3.49
N PRO A 85 -9.34 4.87 -4.26
CA PRO A 85 -10.11 3.72 -4.73
C PRO A 85 -9.34 2.86 -5.73
N ILE A 86 -9.46 1.53 -5.56
CA ILE A 86 -8.93 0.56 -6.52
C ILE A 86 -9.98 0.33 -7.62
N ALA A 87 -10.31 1.38 -8.35
CA ALA A 87 -11.21 1.33 -9.49
C ALA A 87 -10.65 2.14 -10.65
N LEU A 88 -10.71 1.61 -11.87
CA LEU A 88 -10.18 2.29 -13.05
C LEU A 88 -11.14 3.33 -13.61
N VAL A 89 -12.41 3.25 -13.26
CA VAL A 89 -13.44 4.24 -13.60
C VAL A 89 -14.17 4.68 -12.32
N SER A 90 -14.42 5.96 -12.18
CA SER A 90 -14.99 6.53 -10.96
C SER A 90 -16.40 6.01 -10.64
N CYS A 91 -17.20 5.72 -11.65
CA CYS A 91 -18.55 5.17 -11.48
C CYS A 91 -18.55 3.71 -10.98
N ALA A 92 -17.43 3.02 -11.01
CA ALA A 92 -17.25 1.69 -10.44
C ALA A 92 -16.62 1.71 -9.03
N SER A 93 -16.22 2.88 -8.53
CA SER A 93 -15.63 3.01 -7.19
C SER A 93 -16.70 2.83 -6.09
N THR A 94 -16.37 2.09 -5.03
CA THR A 94 -17.24 1.93 -3.86
C THR A 94 -17.13 3.08 -2.88
N ASN A 95 -15.95 3.68 -2.75
CA ASN A 95 -15.67 4.71 -1.76
C ASN A 95 -15.64 6.14 -2.32
N PHE A 96 -15.35 6.27 -3.61
CA PHE A 96 -15.20 7.56 -4.28
C PHE A 96 -15.98 7.57 -5.59
N TYR A 97 -17.25 7.21 -5.48
CA TYR A 97 -18.15 7.18 -6.61
C TYR A 97 -18.33 8.58 -7.22
N ALA A 98 -18.24 8.64 -8.55
CA ALA A 98 -18.63 9.79 -9.33
C ALA A 98 -19.17 9.30 -10.69
N PRO A 99 -20.31 9.84 -11.15
CA PRO A 99 -20.83 9.48 -12.47
C PRO A 99 -19.94 10.01 -13.59
N CYS A 100 -19.96 9.34 -14.74
CA CYS A 100 -19.35 9.90 -15.95
C CYS A 100 -20.12 11.16 -16.39
N GLY A 101 -19.41 12.16 -16.91
CA GLY A 101 -20.05 13.40 -17.39
C GLY A 101 -20.97 13.21 -18.59
N ASP A 102 -20.76 12.13 -19.34
CA ASP A 102 -21.49 11.77 -20.56
C ASP A 102 -22.27 10.46 -20.39
N CYS A 103 -22.57 10.06 -19.17
CA CYS A 103 -23.28 8.81 -18.88
C CYS A 103 -24.73 8.87 -19.35
N HIS A 104 -25.14 7.88 -20.16
CA HIS A 104 -26.52 7.73 -20.59
C HIS A 104 -27.37 6.98 -19.54
N ASP A 105 -26.88 5.82 -19.08
CA ASP A 105 -27.55 5.00 -18.08
C ASP A 105 -26.54 4.05 -17.43
N GLU A 106 -26.30 4.21 -16.15
CA GLU A 106 -25.38 3.36 -15.40
C GLU A 106 -25.86 1.91 -15.29
N ALA A 107 -27.15 1.69 -15.20
CA ALA A 107 -27.71 0.35 -15.02
C ALA A 107 -27.48 -0.55 -16.24
N THR A 108 -27.39 0.03 -17.42
CA THR A 108 -27.20 -0.70 -18.69
C THR A 108 -25.79 -0.55 -19.28
N CYS A 109 -24.90 0.17 -18.59
CA CYS A 109 -23.57 0.46 -19.10
C CYS A 109 -22.65 -0.78 -19.02
N ALA A 110 -22.28 -1.33 -20.16
CA ALA A 110 -21.35 -2.47 -20.25
C ALA A 110 -19.94 -2.13 -19.76
N ILE A 111 -19.49 -0.89 -19.97
CA ILE A 111 -18.17 -0.42 -19.50
C ILE A 111 -18.16 -0.45 -17.97
N ARG A 112 -19.15 0.16 -17.32
CA ARG A 112 -19.24 0.15 -15.86
C ARG A 112 -19.29 -1.27 -15.31
N ARG A 113 -20.07 -2.16 -15.93
CA ARG A 113 -20.18 -3.57 -15.52
C ARG A 113 -18.82 -4.28 -15.61
N ALA A 114 -18.13 -4.17 -16.73
CA ALA A 114 -16.81 -4.79 -16.92
C ALA A 114 -15.79 -4.29 -15.89
N PHE A 115 -15.72 -2.99 -15.66
CA PHE A 115 -14.78 -2.40 -14.70
C PHE A 115 -15.19 -2.63 -13.24
N SER A 116 -16.46 -2.84 -12.95
CA SER A 116 -16.91 -3.28 -11.63
C SER A 116 -16.46 -4.70 -11.33
N ILE A 117 -16.53 -5.60 -12.29
CA ILE A 117 -16.00 -6.97 -12.16
C ILE A 117 -14.49 -6.94 -11.92
N LEU A 118 -13.75 -6.15 -12.70
CA LEU A 118 -12.31 -5.99 -12.53
C LEU A 118 -11.95 -5.43 -11.15
N ARG A 119 -12.67 -4.40 -10.70
CA ARG A 119 -12.51 -3.84 -9.35
C ARG A 119 -12.64 -4.91 -8.28
N ASP A 120 -13.71 -5.71 -8.34
CA ASP A 120 -13.99 -6.73 -7.33
C ASP A 120 -12.91 -7.82 -7.33
N GLN A 121 -12.47 -8.27 -8.50
CA GLN A 121 -11.40 -9.26 -8.63
C GLN A 121 -10.06 -8.72 -8.15
N SER A 122 -9.68 -7.52 -8.55
CA SER A 122 -8.43 -6.88 -8.12
C SER A 122 -8.41 -6.67 -6.61
N THR A 123 -9.51 -6.20 -6.05
CA THR A 123 -9.65 -5.98 -4.61
C THR A 123 -9.50 -7.30 -3.86
N ALA A 124 -10.18 -8.35 -4.28
CA ALA A 124 -10.09 -9.66 -3.64
C ALA A 124 -8.66 -10.21 -3.66
N VAL A 125 -7.97 -10.10 -4.79
CA VAL A 125 -6.57 -10.55 -4.91
C VAL A 125 -5.66 -9.76 -3.97
N LEU A 126 -5.69 -8.44 -4.03
CA LEU A 126 -4.81 -7.60 -3.21
C LEU A 126 -5.11 -7.69 -1.71
N ASP A 127 -6.37 -7.84 -1.34
CA ASP A 127 -6.76 -8.00 0.07
C ASP A 127 -6.35 -9.38 0.62
N SER A 128 -6.15 -10.37 -0.24
CA SER A 128 -5.68 -11.71 0.17
C SER A 128 -4.18 -11.81 0.38
N ILE A 129 -3.40 -10.84 -0.10
CA ILE A 129 -1.93 -10.84 -0.01
C ILE A 129 -1.50 -9.97 1.16
N SER A 130 -0.91 -10.58 2.19
CA SER A 130 -0.37 -9.87 3.34
C SER A 130 1.05 -9.37 3.10
N LEU A 131 1.49 -8.40 3.90
CA LEU A 131 2.90 -7.97 3.92
C LEU A 131 3.84 -9.13 4.28
N ALA A 132 3.42 -9.99 5.21
CA ALA A 132 4.20 -11.17 5.61
C ALA A 132 4.45 -12.09 4.42
N GLU A 133 3.44 -12.36 3.62
CA GLU A 133 3.55 -13.17 2.41
C GLU A 133 4.46 -12.50 1.37
N GLY A 134 4.30 -11.21 1.15
CA GLY A 134 5.15 -10.44 0.24
C GLY A 134 6.64 -10.45 0.65
N ALA A 135 6.91 -10.28 1.94
CA ALA A 135 8.28 -10.36 2.49
C ALA A 135 8.90 -11.74 2.26
N GLN A 136 8.13 -12.82 2.45
CA GLN A 136 8.60 -14.18 2.17
C GLN A 136 8.94 -14.39 0.69
N TRP A 137 8.21 -13.79 -0.22
CA TRP A 137 8.54 -13.87 -1.65
C TRP A 137 9.90 -13.21 -1.95
N GLU A 138 10.15 -12.05 -1.36
CA GLU A 138 11.45 -11.36 -1.54
C GLU A 138 12.61 -12.17 -0.97
N GLU A 139 12.46 -12.77 0.20
CA GLU A 139 13.47 -13.64 0.81
C GLU A 139 13.80 -14.84 -0.10
N ARG A 140 12.79 -15.51 -0.62
CA ARG A 140 12.98 -16.66 -1.54
C ARG A 140 13.73 -16.26 -2.81
N LEU A 141 13.34 -15.13 -3.43
CA LEU A 141 13.97 -14.63 -4.64
C LEU A 141 15.42 -14.18 -4.41
N ASN A 142 15.74 -13.70 -3.22
CA ASN A 142 17.10 -13.31 -2.84
C ASN A 142 17.97 -14.51 -2.42
N GLY A 143 17.36 -15.57 -1.89
CA GLY A 143 18.06 -16.80 -1.49
C GLY A 143 18.52 -17.66 -2.66
N ASP A 144 17.89 -17.53 -3.84
CA ASP A 144 18.22 -18.26 -5.06
C ASP A 144 19.33 -17.57 -5.91
N LYS A 145 19.91 -16.48 -5.41
CA LYS A 145 21.03 -15.76 -6.03
C LYS A 145 22.33 -16.04 -5.29
#